data_28ffb2c82bc2c21ffbe2b597f7964e1c
#
_entry.id   28ffb2c82bc2c21ffbe2b597f7964e1c
#
_cell.length_a   1.000
_cell.length_b   1.000
_cell.length_c   1.000
_cell.angle_alpha   90.00
_cell.angle_beta   90.00
_cell.angle_gamma   90.00
#
_symmetry.space_group_name_H-M   'P 1'
#
loop_
_entity.id
_entity.type
_entity.pdbx_description
1 polymer ?
#
loop_
_entity_poly.entity_id
_entity_poly.type
_entity_poly.pdbx_seq_one_letter_code
_entity_poly.pdbx_strand_id
1 'polypeptide(L)'
;MKFPDMIHAFRPDPVTNIQNSERFFDFCASNPESFHMVTFIYSPWGIPANYRMMQGSGVNTYKWINNEGKSVLVKYHWEPKQGIKNLTQKEAEEIQAKNFNHATQDLYEAIERGDYPEWELFVQIMEDGPHPELDFDPLDDTKLWPKDQFPWLPVGKLVLNRNPENYFTEVEQAAFGTGVLVDGLDFSDDKMLQGRTFSYSDTQRYRVGANYLQLPINAAKKRVATNQEGGMMRYESESSVGNRNPHINYEPSILGGLKEAKQLGKEHQPYVEGHLVRESIDRDDNTKQAGQTYREFEDWEKDELINNLVNDLSKCDRRIQEKMVSLEEYGRRLREGLEKAAQEGSSRKPLGAKDADKAPEEAIKKAKKSDPY
;
A
#
# COMPACT_ATOMS: atom_id res chain seq x y z
N MET A 1 -8.76 -8.99 8.75
CA MET A 1 -7.68 -8.13 8.20
C MET A 1 -6.35 -8.71 8.67
N LYS A 2 -5.43 -9.00 7.74
CA LYS A 2 -4.14 -9.67 8.02
C LYS A 2 -2.95 -8.72 8.05
N PHE A 3 -3.18 -7.41 7.96
CA PHE A 3 -2.12 -6.40 7.90
C PHE A 3 -1.15 -6.45 9.10
N PRO A 4 -1.60 -6.58 10.36
CA PRO A 4 -0.70 -6.71 11.48
C PRO A 4 0.21 -7.96 11.40
N ASP A 5 -0.35 -9.07 10.94
CA ASP A 5 0.41 -10.32 10.78
C ASP A 5 1.43 -10.22 9.63
N MET A 6 1.07 -9.54 8.53
CA MET A 6 1.98 -9.23 7.43
C MET A 6 3.17 -8.41 7.93
N ILE A 7 2.91 -7.34 8.69
CA ILE A 7 3.99 -6.51 9.26
C ILE A 7 4.88 -7.33 10.19
N HIS A 8 4.32 -8.20 11.04
CA HIS A 8 5.10 -9.07 11.91
C HIS A 8 5.97 -10.06 11.11
N ALA A 9 5.43 -10.65 10.04
CA ALA A 9 6.17 -11.59 9.20
C ALA A 9 7.32 -10.92 8.43
N PHE A 10 7.14 -9.66 8.00
CA PHE A 10 8.12 -8.93 7.19
C PHE A 10 9.20 -8.24 8.03
N ARG A 11 9.03 -8.17 9.33
CA ARG A 11 10.05 -7.66 10.24
C ARG A 11 11.15 -8.67 10.51
N PRO A 12 12.31 -8.21 11.03
CA PRO A 12 13.33 -9.11 11.53
C PRO A 12 12.77 -10.13 12.53
N ASP A 13 13.39 -11.28 12.60
CA ASP A 13 13.06 -12.33 13.56
C ASP A 13 13.06 -11.76 15.00
N PRO A 14 12.01 -12.01 15.79
CA PRO A 14 11.86 -11.38 17.12
C PRO A 14 12.86 -11.86 18.16
N VAL A 15 13.56 -12.98 17.91
CA VAL A 15 14.57 -13.52 18.81
C VAL A 15 15.97 -13.05 18.42
N THR A 16 16.30 -13.10 17.13
CA THR A 16 17.65 -12.83 16.63
C THR A 16 17.84 -11.41 16.12
N ASN A 17 16.76 -10.69 15.83
CA ASN A 17 16.72 -9.41 15.13
C ASN A 17 17.41 -9.43 13.75
N ILE A 18 17.43 -10.60 13.11
CA ILE A 18 17.99 -10.80 11.77
C ILE A 18 16.85 -10.89 10.75
N GLN A 19 17.02 -10.21 9.60
CA GLN A 19 16.07 -10.34 8.49
C GLN A 19 16.07 -11.78 7.98
N ASN A 20 14.87 -12.34 7.79
CA ASN A 20 14.70 -13.73 7.44
C ASN A 20 13.62 -13.89 6.35
N SER A 21 14.06 -14.25 5.13
CA SER A 21 13.16 -14.49 3.99
C SER A 21 12.17 -15.63 4.23
N GLU A 22 12.51 -16.60 5.09
CA GLU A 22 11.63 -17.71 5.43
C GLU A 22 10.33 -17.24 6.06
N ARG A 23 10.37 -16.24 6.95
CA ARG A 23 9.18 -15.66 7.58
C ARG A 23 8.27 -14.97 6.55
N PHE A 24 8.86 -14.25 5.61
CA PHE A 24 8.15 -13.62 4.51
C PHE A 24 7.44 -14.65 3.64
N PHE A 25 8.15 -15.67 3.18
CA PHE A 25 7.58 -16.69 2.29
C PHE A 25 6.61 -17.63 3.00
N ASP A 26 6.80 -17.94 4.28
CA ASP A 26 5.82 -18.70 5.07
C ASP A 26 4.49 -17.97 5.15
N PHE A 27 4.53 -16.66 5.40
CA PHE A 27 3.34 -15.83 5.39
C PHE A 27 2.68 -15.80 4.00
N CYS A 28 3.44 -15.54 2.94
CA CYS A 28 2.92 -15.47 1.58
C CYS A 28 2.33 -16.82 1.14
N ALA A 29 3.03 -17.92 1.36
CA ALA A 29 2.57 -19.27 1.04
C ALA A 29 1.27 -19.65 1.77
N SER A 30 1.04 -19.05 2.94
CA SER A 30 -0.17 -19.25 3.74
C SER A 30 -1.31 -18.28 3.41
N ASN A 31 -1.02 -17.24 2.59
CA ASN A 31 -1.95 -16.19 2.21
C ASN A 31 -1.91 -15.94 0.69
N PRO A 32 -2.66 -16.73 -0.10
CA PRO A 32 -2.62 -16.67 -1.58
C PRO A 32 -2.93 -15.30 -2.16
N GLU A 33 -3.68 -14.46 -1.46
CA GLU A 33 -3.97 -13.08 -1.83
C GLU A 33 -2.71 -12.19 -1.96
N SER A 34 -1.56 -12.64 -1.46
CA SER A 34 -0.29 -11.95 -1.60
C SER A 34 0.44 -12.23 -2.94
N PHE A 35 0.04 -13.26 -3.69
CA PHE A 35 0.82 -13.73 -4.84
C PHE A 35 0.91 -12.73 -5.98
N HIS A 36 -0.14 -12.00 -6.26
CA HIS A 36 -0.09 -10.96 -7.28
C HIS A 36 0.97 -9.90 -6.95
N MET A 37 1.02 -9.44 -5.69
CA MET A 37 2.04 -8.53 -5.22
C MET A 37 3.44 -9.17 -5.25
N VAL A 38 3.59 -10.43 -4.83
CA VAL A 38 4.88 -11.16 -4.88
C VAL A 38 5.40 -11.24 -6.31
N THR A 39 4.51 -11.50 -7.29
CA THR A 39 4.87 -11.52 -8.72
C THR A 39 5.44 -10.17 -9.16
N PHE A 40 4.86 -9.05 -8.76
CA PHE A 40 5.38 -7.73 -9.08
C PHE A 40 6.72 -7.43 -8.38
N ILE A 41 6.80 -7.60 -7.06
CA ILE A 41 8.00 -7.17 -6.31
C ILE A 41 9.24 -8.02 -6.57
N TYR A 42 9.08 -9.29 -6.97
CA TYR A 42 10.19 -10.16 -7.36
C TYR A 42 10.54 -10.09 -8.85
N SER A 43 9.70 -9.47 -9.67
CA SER A 43 9.99 -9.16 -11.07
C SER A 43 10.84 -7.88 -11.18
N PRO A 44 11.38 -7.56 -12.37
CA PRO A 44 12.03 -6.27 -12.62
C PRO A 44 11.17 -5.04 -12.32
N TRP A 45 9.85 -5.17 -12.31
CA TRP A 45 8.94 -4.09 -11.92
C TRP A 45 9.08 -3.65 -10.46
N GLY A 46 9.63 -4.52 -9.61
CA GLY A 46 10.04 -4.19 -8.24
C GLY A 46 11.37 -3.42 -8.15
N ILE A 47 12.10 -3.28 -9.26
CA ILE A 47 13.44 -2.66 -9.30
C ILE A 47 13.49 -1.58 -10.40
N PRO A 48 12.75 -0.48 -10.27
CA PRO A 48 12.83 0.63 -11.23
C PRO A 48 14.24 1.23 -11.25
N ALA A 49 14.69 1.68 -12.43
CA ALA A 49 16.05 2.19 -12.60
C ALA A 49 16.35 3.43 -11.74
N ASN A 50 15.34 4.26 -11.49
CA ASN A 50 15.36 5.42 -10.59
C ASN A 50 13.94 5.88 -10.30
N TYR A 51 13.76 6.92 -9.46
CA TYR A 51 12.43 7.42 -9.09
C TYR A 51 11.64 7.98 -10.28
N ARG A 52 12.31 8.54 -11.29
CA ARG A 52 11.65 9.11 -12.46
C ARG A 52 10.99 8.06 -13.37
N MET A 53 11.44 6.81 -13.28
CA MET A 53 10.96 5.68 -14.08
C MET A 53 9.87 4.85 -13.37
N MET A 54 9.44 5.27 -12.19
CA MET A 54 8.43 4.55 -11.40
C MET A 54 7.03 4.89 -11.86
N GLN A 55 6.19 3.87 -12.03
CA GLN A 55 4.74 4.01 -12.05
C GLN A 55 4.20 4.25 -10.63
N GLY A 56 3.01 4.85 -10.54
CA GLY A 56 2.26 4.94 -9.30
C GLY A 56 0.87 4.34 -9.45
N SER A 57 0.46 3.50 -8.52
CA SER A 57 -0.87 2.92 -8.49
C SER A 57 -1.57 3.24 -7.18
N GLY A 58 -2.77 3.83 -7.28
CA GLY A 58 -3.69 3.95 -6.16
C GLY A 58 -4.47 2.66 -6.02
N VAL A 59 -3.98 1.72 -5.23
CA VAL A 59 -4.57 0.38 -5.10
C VAL A 59 -5.97 0.40 -4.49
N ASN A 60 -6.23 1.34 -3.58
CA ASN A 60 -7.54 1.48 -2.95
C ASN A 60 -8.55 2.10 -3.90
N THR A 61 -9.79 1.66 -3.79
CA THR A 61 -10.92 2.23 -4.52
C THR A 61 -11.55 3.36 -3.70
N TYR A 62 -11.68 4.54 -4.32
CA TYR A 62 -12.38 5.69 -3.77
C TYR A 62 -13.71 5.91 -4.50
N LYS A 63 -14.50 6.90 -4.04
CA LYS A 63 -15.70 7.37 -4.72
C LYS A 63 -15.54 8.80 -5.20
N TRP A 64 -16.01 9.07 -6.41
CA TRP A 64 -16.31 10.42 -6.83
C TRP A 64 -17.81 10.68 -6.73
N ILE A 65 -18.19 11.83 -6.19
CA ILE A 65 -19.57 12.22 -5.98
C ILE A 65 -19.80 13.56 -6.67
N ASN A 66 -20.77 13.61 -7.57
CA ASN A 66 -21.13 14.84 -8.27
C ASN A 66 -22.13 15.71 -7.45
N ASN A 67 -22.42 16.92 -7.93
CA ASN A 67 -23.33 17.84 -7.27
C ASN A 67 -24.78 17.33 -7.15
N GLU A 68 -25.14 16.30 -7.92
CA GLU A 68 -26.47 15.66 -7.87
C GLU A 68 -26.50 14.51 -6.87
N GLY A 69 -25.34 14.17 -6.29
CA GLY A 69 -25.17 13.07 -5.35
C GLY A 69 -25.01 11.71 -6.01
N LYS A 70 -24.76 11.66 -7.34
CA LYS A 70 -24.41 10.42 -8.03
C LYS A 70 -22.95 10.08 -7.72
N SER A 71 -22.72 8.85 -7.26
CA SER A 71 -21.38 8.32 -6.96
C SER A 71 -20.91 7.32 -8.03
N VAL A 72 -19.61 7.26 -8.19
CA VAL A 72 -18.89 6.24 -8.98
C VAL A 72 -17.66 5.79 -8.23
N LEU A 73 -17.26 4.54 -8.43
CA LEU A 73 -15.99 4.01 -7.93
C LEU A 73 -14.84 4.48 -8.82
N VAL A 74 -13.69 4.78 -8.22
CA VAL A 74 -12.52 5.28 -8.95
C VAL A 74 -11.22 4.65 -8.44
N LYS A 75 -10.34 4.26 -9.37
CA LYS A 75 -8.93 3.93 -9.12
C LYS A 75 -8.01 4.86 -9.89
N TYR A 76 -6.84 5.17 -9.31
CA TYR A 76 -5.88 6.15 -9.85
C TYR A 76 -4.61 5.45 -10.34
N HIS A 77 -4.05 5.94 -11.46
CA HIS A 77 -2.82 5.44 -12.04
C HIS A 77 -1.94 6.60 -12.50
N TRP A 78 -0.67 6.54 -12.17
CA TRP A 78 0.35 7.50 -12.57
C TRP A 78 1.34 6.84 -13.53
N GLU A 79 1.43 7.37 -14.75
CA GLU A 79 2.35 6.87 -15.78
C GLU A 79 3.47 7.89 -16.02
N PRO A 80 4.75 7.48 -15.89
CA PRO A 80 5.87 8.38 -16.15
C PRO A 80 6.00 8.67 -17.64
N LYS A 81 6.00 9.96 -18.01
CA LYS A 81 6.12 10.38 -19.41
C LYS A 81 7.52 10.18 -19.98
N GLN A 82 8.54 10.07 -19.12
CA GLN A 82 9.90 9.74 -19.49
C GLN A 82 10.11 8.25 -19.78
N GLY A 83 9.04 7.46 -19.72
CA GLY A 83 9.05 6.01 -19.93
C GLY A 83 9.38 5.20 -18.68
N ILE A 84 9.27 3.89 -18.82
CA ILE A 84 9.55 2.93 -17.76
C ILE A 84 10.84 2.21 -18.10
N LYS A 85 11.73 2.12 -17.13
CA LYS A 85 12.95 1.32 -17.22
C LYS A 85 13.18 0.61 -15.89
N ASN A 86 13.29 -0.70 -15.96
CA ASN A 86 13.57 -1.54 -14.81
C ASN A 86 14.98 -2.13 -14.92
N LEU A 87 15.54 -2.55 -13.79
CA LEU A 87 16.86 -3.16 -13.67
C LEU A 87 16.72 -4.64 -13.36
N THR A 88 17.75 -5.40 -13.71
CA THR A 88 17.97 -6.73 -13.14
C THR A 88 18.48 -6.59 -11.69
N GLN A 89 18.33 -7.64 -10.90
CA GLN A 89 18.89 -7.68 -9.53
C GLN A 89 20.39 -7.39 -9.51
N LYS A 90 21.12 -7.94 -10.45
CA LYS A 90 22.57 -7.75 -10.57
C LYS A 90 22.93 -6.29 -10.85
N GLU A 91 22.26 -5.64 -11.77
CA GLU A 91 22.47 -4.21 -12.07
C GLU A 91 22.17 -3.34 -10.84
N ALA A 92 21.09 -3.64 -10.11
CA ALA A 92 20.73 -2.93 -8.90
C ALA A 92 21.82 -3.07 -7.81
N GLU A 93 22.36 -4.26 -7.59
CA GLU A 93 23.44 -4.52 -6.65
C GLU A 93 24.73 -3.76 -7.03
N GLU A 94 25.10 -3.76 -8.30
CA GLU A 94 26.26 -3.02 -8.79
C GLU A 94 26.11 -1.49 -8.62
N ILE A 95 24.93 -0.96 -8.88
CA ILE A 95 24.63 0.47 -8.70
C ILE A 95 24.67 0.82 -7.21
N GLN A 96 23.99 0.04 -6.37
CA GLN A 96 23.93 0.24 -4.93
C GLN A 96 25.32 0.21 -4.29
N ALA A 97 26.18 -0.71 -4.73
CA ALA A 97 27.57 -0.81 -4.25
C ALA A 97 28.42 0.43 -4.59
N LYS A 98 28.14 1.10 -5.70
CA LYS A 98 28.88 2.30 -6.15
C LYS A 98 28.29 3.58 -5.58
N ASN A 99 26.98 3.68 -5.56
CA ASN A 99 26.26 4.88 -5.10
C ASN A 99 24.92 4.49 -4.49
N PHE A 100 24.89 4.36 -3.18
CA PHE A 100 23.68 4.05 -2.40
C PHE A 100 22.54 5.04 -2.66
N ASN A 101 22.86 6.30 -2.96
CA ASN A 101 21.89 7.39 -3.14
C ASN A 101 21.58 7.70 -4.62
N HIS A 102 21.90 6.80 -5.57
CA HIS A 102 21.83 7.10 -7.00
C HIS A 102 20.45 7.61 -7.44
N ALA A 103 19.35 7.03 -6.95
CA ALA A 103 17.99 7.41 -7.35
C ALA A 103 17.61 8.82 -6.83
N THR A 104 18.01 9.15 -5.61
CA THR A 104 17.83 10.49 -5.03
C THR A 104 18.66 11.52 -5.77
N GLN A 105 19.93 11.18 -6.06
CA GLN A 105 20.82 12.05 -6.82
C GLN A 105 20.31 12.29 -8.24
N ASP A 106 19.88 11.25 -8.94
CA ASP A 106 19.31 11.35 -10.29
C ASP A 106 18.12 12.29 -10.34
N LEU A 107 17.17 12.15 -9.39
CA LEU A 107 16.00 13.04 -9.33
C LEU A 107 16.37 14.47 -9.03
N TYR A 108 17.24 14.71 -8.04
CA TYR A 108 17.68 16.04 -7.67
C TYR A 108 18.37 16.76 -8.84
N GLU A 109 19.36 16.10 -9.45
CA GLU A 109 20.12 16.64 -10.57
C GLU A 109 19.29 16.84 -11.83
N ALA A 110 18.29 15.98 -12.08
CA ALA A 110 17.37 16.18 -13.20
C ALA A 110 16.57 17.46 -13.05
N ILE A 111 16.06 17.76 -11.87
CA ILE A 111 15.32 18.99 -11.59
C ILE A 111 16.25 20.20 -11.67
N GLU A 112 17.47 20.14 -11.11
CA GLU A 112 18.45 21.23 -11.18
C GLU A 112 18.83 21.62 -12.61
N ARG A 113 18.98 20.68 -13.53
CA ARG A 113 19.29 20.97 -14.93
C ARG A 113 18.07 21.31 -15.80
N GLY A 114 16.85 21.35 -15.21
CA GLY A 114 15.61 21.67 -15.91
C GLY A 114 14.96 20.51 -16.67
N ASP A 115 15.43 19.28 -16.46
CA ASP A 115 14.86 18.04 -17.00
C ASP A 115 13.77 17.54 -16.04
N TYR A 116 12.63 18.25 -16.04
CA TYR A 116 11.56 18.03 -15.06
C TYR A 116 10.80 16.75 -15.34
N PRO A 117 10.80 15.78 -14.43
CA PRO A 117 10.04 14.56 -14.62
C PRO A 117 8.54 14.83 -14.50
N GLU A 118 7.78 14.18 -15.38
CA GLU A 118 6.32 14.30 -15.46
C GLU A 118 5.66 12.93 -15.36
N TRP A 119 4.50 12.89 -14.70
CA TRP A 119 3.58 11.74 -14.73
C TRP A 119 2.22 12.19 -15.20
N GLU A 120 1.62 11.39 -16.05
CA GLU A 120 0.22 11.56 -16.43
C GLU A 120 -0.68 10.80 -15.43
N LEU A 121 -1.73 11.47 -14.96
CA LEU A 121 -2.72 10.88 -14.09
C LEU A 121 -3.86 10.32 -14.91
N PHE A 122 -4.08 9.02 -14.78
CA PHE A 122 -5.24 8.33 -15.31
C PHE A 122 -6.16 7.86 -14.19
N VAL A 123 -7.43 7.72 -14.52
CA VAL A 123 -8.41 7.08 -13.64
C VAL A 123 -9.15 5.98 -14.40
N GLN A 124 -9.54 4.95 -13.67
CA GLN A 124 -10.56 4.00 -14.08
C GLN A 124 -11.83 4.29 -13.29
N ILE A 125 -12.96 4.28 -13.97
CA ILE A 125 -14.27 4.59 -13.38
C ILE A 125 -15.17 3.37 -13.53
N MET A 126 -15.88 3.03 -12.45
CA MET A 126 -16.87 1.98 -12.40
C MET A 126 -18.13 2.53 -11.71
N GLU A 127 -19.31 2.11 -12.13
CA GLU A 127 -20.56 2.49 -11.46
C GLU A 127 -20.54 2.01 -10.00
N ASP A 128 -21.11 2.81 -9.09
CA ASP A 128 -21.20 2.45 -7.68
C ASP A 128 -22.39 1.50 -7.47
N GLY A 129 -22.12 0.22 -7.26
CA GLY A 129 -23.16 -0.79 -7.11
C GLY A 129 -22.63 -2.22 -7.24
N PRO A 130 -23.52 -3.22 -7.28
CA PRO A 130 -23.16 -4.62 -7.50
C PRO A 130 -22.63 -4.85 -8.92
N HIS A 131 -21.57 -5.61 -9.05
CA HIS A 131 -20.94 -5.99 -10.31
C HIS A 131 -20.89 -7.52 -10.50
N PRO A 132 -22.06 -8.18 -10.72
CA PRO A 132 -22.13 -9.64 -10.83
C PRO A 132 -21.44 -10.19 -12.08
N GLU A 133 -21.07 -9.33 -13.03
CA GLU A 133 -20.31 -9.68 -14.24
C GLU A 133 -18.81 -9.87 -13.97
N LEU A 134 -18.32 -9.38 -12.86
CA LEU A 134 -16.92 -9.53 -12.46
C LEU A 134 -16.72 -10.82 -11.65
N ASP A 135 -15.59 -11.44 -11.84
CA ASP A 135 -15.16 -12.62 -11.09
C ASP A 135 -14.28 -12.27 -9.89
N PHE A 136 -14.29 -11.02 -9.48
CA PHE A 136 -13.57 -10.50 -8.31
C PHE A 136 -14.32 -9.30 -7.68
N ASP A 137 -14.05 -9.01 -6.42
CA ASP A 137 -14.56 -7.82 -5.74
C ASP A 137 -13.83 -6.56 -6.24
N PRO A 138 -14.53 -5.55 -6.78
CA PRO A 138 -13.93 -4.27 -7.20
C PRO A 138 -13.22 -3.52 -6.06
N LEU A 139 -13.54 -3.83 -4.81
CA LEU A 139 -12.95 -3.23 -3.63
C LEU A 139 -11.77 -4.06 -3.06
N ASP A 140 -11.42 -5.17 -3.72
CA ASP A 140 -10.25 -5.96 -3.35
C ASP A 140 -8.98 -5.30 -3.89
N ASP A 141 -8.11 -4.84 -2.99
CA ASP A 141 -6.84 -4.17 -3.31
C ASP A 141 -5.83 -5.07 -4.02
N THR A 142 -6.02 -6.38 -3.96
CA THR A 142 -5.15 -7.35 -4.65
C THR A 142 -5.52 -7.52 -6.12
N LYS A 143 -6.61 -6.92 -6.57
CA LYS A 143 -7.15 -7.07 -7.93
C LYS A 143 -6.96 -5.80 -8.77
N LEU A 144 -6.62 -6.01 -10.03
CA LEU A 144 -6.62 -4.98 -11.07
C LEU A 144 -7.96 -4.97 -11.81
N TRP A 145 -8.42 -3.78 -12.16
CA TRP A 145 -9.58 -3.65 -13.04
C TRP A 145 -9.15 -3.81 -14.50
N PRO A 146 -9.78 -4.70 -15.27
CA PRO A 146 -9.42 -4.95 -16.68
C PRO A 146 -9.53 -3.68 -17.53
N LYS A 147 -8.46 -3.32 -18.25
CA LYS A 147 -8.38 -2.09 -19.07
C LYS A 147 -9.33 -2.10 -20.27
N ASP A 148 -9.69 -3.25 -20.78
CA ASP A 148 -10.64 -3.44 -21.87
C ASP A 148 -12.09 -3.14 -21.44
N GLN A 149 -12.42 -3.34 -20.17
CA GLN A 149 -13.73 -3.05 -19.60
C GLN A 149 -13.76 -1.66 -18.93
N PHE A 150 -12.69 -1.30 -18.22
CA PHE A 150 -12.54 -0.03 -17.53
C PHE A 150 -11.30 0.70 -18.05
N PRO A 151 -11.43 1.46 -19.16
CA PRO A 151 -10.28 2.10 -19.79
C PRO A 151 -9.66 3.19 -18.90
N TRP A 152 -8.37 3.40 -19.08
CA TRP A 152 -7.66 4.48 -18.43
C TRP A 152 -8.02 5.82 -19.07
N LEU A 153 -8.62 6.72 -18.31
CA LEU A 153 -9.03 8.06 -18.72
C LEU A 153 -8.03 9.09 -18.21
N PRO A 154 -7.38 9.88 -19.09
CA PRO A 154 -6.45 10.91 -18.65
C PRO A 154 -7.20 12.07 -17.99
N VAL A 155 -6.74 12.50 -16.81
CA VAL A 155 -7.39 13.57 -16.04
C VAL A 155 -6.43 14.69 -15.60
N GLY A 156 -5.12 14.48 -15.68
CA GLY A 156 -4.17 15.51 -15.30
C GLY A 156 -2.73 15.04 -15.37
N LYS A 157 -1.82 15.89 -14.88
CA LYS A 157 -0.39 15.58 -14.80
C LYS A 157 0.26 16.12 -13.53
N LEU A 158 1.29 15.43 -13.08
CA LEU A 158 2.21 15.84 -12.04
C LEU A 158 3.54 16.23 -12.70
N VAL A 159 4.10 17.38 -12.32
CA VAL A 159 5.43 17.83 -12.75
C VAL A 159 6.26 18.15 -11.53
N LEU A 160 7.45 17.56 -11.39
CA LEU A 160 8.40 17.91 -10.35
C LEU A 160 9.41 18.92 -10.92
N ASN A 161 9.21 20.19 -10.61
CA ASN A 161 9.95 21.31 -11.22
C ASN A 161 10.69 22.18 -10.21
N ARG A 162 10.80 21.75 -8.96
CA ARG A 162 11.53 22.46 -7.91
C ARG A 162 12.09 21.47 -6.87
N ASN A 163 13.36 21.61 -6.57
CA ASN A 163 13.97 20.91 -5.44
C ASN A 163 13.60 21.59 -4.10
N PRO A 164 13.62 20.87 -2.97
CA PRO A 164 13.44 21.47 -1.66
C PRO A 164 14.64 22.36 -1.30
N GLU A 165 14.38 23.42 -0.56
CA GLU A 165 15.42 24.25 0.08
C GLU A 165 15.92 23.59 1.36
N ASN A 166 15.04 22.92 2.09
CA ASN A 166 15.36 22.12 3.26
C ASN A 166 14.61 20.79 3.21
N TYR A 167 15.37 19.71 3.08
CA TYR A 167 14.80 18.38 2.91
C TYR A 167 13.93 17.92 4.09
N PHE A 168 14.34 18.25 5.32
CA PHE A 168 13.57 17.88 6.50
C PHE A 168 12.20 18.59 6.53
N THR A 169 12.17 19.90 6.34
CA THR A 169 10.93 20.68 6.47
C THR A 169 9.97 20.49 5.31
N GLU A 170 10.47 20.23 4.09
CA GLU A 170 9.65 20.17 2.89
C GLU A 170 9.39 18.74 2.39
N VAL A 171 10.16 17.75 2.85
CA VAL A 171 10.03 16.35 2.43
C VAL A 171 9.80 15.39 3.59
N GLU A 172 10.70 15.34 4.58
CA GLU A 172 10.58 14.37 5.67
C GLU A 172 9.36 14.62 6.55
N GLN A 173 8.97 15.87 6.77
CA GLN A 173 7.77 16.23 7.53
C GLN A 173 6.47 16.12 6.72
N ALA A 174 6.52 15.84 5.42
CA ALA A 174 5.33 15.61 4.62
C ALA A 174 4.58 14.38 5.16
N ALA A 175 3.30 14.57 5.47
CA ALA A 175 2.46 13.58 6.13
C ALA A 175 1.26 13.23 5.23
N PHE A 176 1.47 12.31 4.31
CA PHE A 176 0.39 11.78 3.49
C PHE A 176 -0.58 10.94 4.31
N GLY A 177 -1.84 10.96 3.93
CA GLY A 177 -2.88 10.16 4.57
C GLY A 177 -4.05 9.91 3.64
N THR A 178 -4.59 8.70 3.66
CA THR A 178 -5.73 8.29 2.83
C THR A 178 -7.02 9.03 3.20
N GLY A 179 -7.08 9.60 4.41
CA GLY A 179 -8.22 10.39 4.88
C GLY A 179 -8.17 11.88 4.53
N VAL A 180 -7.18 12.35 3.79
CA VAL A 180 -7.10 13.75 3.32
C VAL A 180 -7.91 13.86 2.04
N LEU A 181 -9.21 14.11 2.21
CA LEU A 181 -10.18 14.20 1.12
C LEU A 181 -10.50 15.66 0.77
N VAL A 182 -11.01 15.87 -0.45
CA VAL A 182 -11.56 17.13 -0.93
C VAL A 182 -13.03 16.93 -1.31
N ASP A 183 -13.77 18.03 -1.44
CA ASP A 183 -15.18 17.99 -1.84
C ASP A 183 -15.37 17.20 -3.14
N GLY A 184 -16.33 16.29 -3.16
CA GLY A 184 -16.59 15.39 -4.29
C GLY A 184 -15.78 14.10 -4.29
N LEU A 185 -14.88 13.92 -3.33
CA LEU A 185 -14.12 12.69 -3.11
C LEU A 185 -14.53 12.07 -1.78
N ASP A 186 -14.84 10.77 -1.75
CA ASP A 186 -15.23 10.08 -0.54
C ASP A 186 -14.67 8.67 -0.49
N PHE A 187 -14.75 8.04 0.68
CA PHE A 187 -14.38 6.65 0.90
C PHE A 187 -15.36 5.72 0.19
N SER A 188 -14.83 4.63 -0.32
CA SER A 188 -15.63 3.44 -0.64
C SER A 188 -15.73 2.51 0.56
N ASP A 189 -16.46 1.40 0.39
CA ASP A 189 -16.55 0.33 1.39
C ASP A 189 -15.32 -0.58 1.42
N ASP A 190 -14.23 -0.21 0.73
CA ASP A 190 -12.92 -0.85 0.81
C ASP A 190 -12.43 -0.89 2.27
N LYS A 191 -12.39 -2.09 2.83
CA LYS A 191 -12.01 -2.31 4.24
C LYS A 191 -10.56 -1.99 4.54
N MET A 192 -9.67 -2.17 3.55
CA MET A 192 -8.26 -1.83 3.67
C MET A 192 -8.09 -0.31 3.72
N LEU A 193 -8.78 0.44 2.84
CA LEU A 193 -8.79 1.89 2.84
C LEU A 193 -9.23 2.46 4.20
N GLN A 194 -10.30 1.93 4.77
CA GLN A 194 -10.79 2.33 6.09
C GLN A 194 -9.74 2.07 7.17
N GLY A 195 -9.13 0.89 7.19
CA GLY A 195 -8.06 0.55 8.13
C GLY A 195 -6.82 1.44 7.95
N ARG A 196 -6.43 1.74 6.72
CA ARG A 196 -5.31 2.64 6.40
C ARG A 196 -5.54 4.05 6.92
N THR A 197 -6.75 4.56 6.88
CA THR A 197 -7.09 5.89 7.38
C THR A 197 -6.76 6.05 8.86
N PHE A 198 -7.10 5.05 9.67
CA PHE A 198 -6.70 5.02 11.09
C PHE A 198 -5.19 4.90 11.27
N SER A 199 -4.56 3.99 10.53
CA SER A 199 -3.14 3.72 10.61
C SER A 199 -2.30 4.94 10.27
N TYR A 200 -2.60 5.65 9.18
CA TYR A 200 -1.85 6.85 8.78
C TYR A 200 -2.05 7.99 9.79
N SER A 201 -3.26 8.21 10.25
CA SER A 201 -3.55 9.24 11.26
C SER A 201 -2.81 8.98 12.57
N ASP A 202 -2.75 7.71 13.01
CA ASP A 202 -2.00 7.32 14.21
C ASP A 202 -0.49 7.50 14.02
N THR A 203 0.07 6.95 12.96
CA THR A 203 1.53 6.99 12.74
C THR A 203 2.06 8.40 12.57
N GLN A 204 1.35 9.31 11.90
CA GLN A 204 1.81 10.68 11.70
C GLN A 204 1.86 11.49 13.00
N ARG A 205 1.00 11.19 13.97
CA ARG A 205 1.02 11.84 15.27
C ARG A 205 2.31 11.62 16.05
N TYR A 206 2.93 10.47 15.94
CA TYR A 206 4.21 10.21 16.63
C TYR A 206 5.42 10.27 15.70
N ARG A 207 5.30 10.01 14.39
CA ARG A 207 6.40 10.16 13.45
C ARG A 207 6.78 11.63 13.23
N VAL A 208 5.80 12.49 13.05
CA VAL A 208 5.98 13.93 12.76
C VAL A 208 5.69 14.76 14.01
N GLY A 209 4.56 14.51 14.66
CA GLY A 209 4.12 15.23 15.85
C GLY A 209 2.62 15.40 15.91
N ALA A 210 2.09 15.71 17.07
CA ALA A 210 0.65 15.87 17.30
C ALA A 210 0.02 16.97 16.43
N ASN A 211 0.80 17.96 16.02
CA ASN A 211 0.36 19.08 15.19
C ASN A 211 0.76 18.91 13.71
N TYR A 212 0.97 17.70 13.22
CA TYR A 212 1.48 17.47 11.87
C TYR A 212 0.66 18.12 10.75
N LEU A 213 -0.68 18.17 10.89
CA LEU A 213 -1.55 18.83 9.90
C LEU A 213 -1.44 20.36 9.89
N GLN A 214 -0.78 20.96 10.88
CA GLN A 214 -0.60 22.39 10.99
C GLN A 214 0.78 22.86 10.46
N LEU A 215 1.69 21.92 10.18
CA LEU A 215 2.97 22.26 9.59
C LEU A 215 2.77 22.82 8.17
N PRO A 216 3.57 23.81 7.75
CA PRO A 216 3.39 24.48 6.45
C PRO A 216 3.31 23.52 5.25
N ILE A 217 4.06 22.41 5.28
CA ILE A 217 4.05 21.41 4.21
C ILE A 217 2.74 20.63 4.14
N ASN A 218 2.04 20.46 5.27
CA ASN A 218 0.83 19.64 5.39
C ASN A 218 -0.45 20.48 5.52
N ALA A 219 -0.32 21.73 5.93
CA ALA A 219 -1.47 22.59 6.20
C ALA A 219 -2.30 22.85 4.94
N ALA A 220 -3.61 22.81 5.07
CA ALA A 220 -4.52 23.22 4.01
C ALA A 220 -4.24 24.68 3.62
N LYS A 221 -4.12 24.96 2.33
CA LYS A 221 -3.89 26.33 1.83
C LYS A 221 -5.09 27.25 2.08
N LYS A 222 -6.30 26.68 2.04
CA LYS A 222 -7.50 27.35 2.47
C LYS A 222 -7.75 27.03 3.93
N ARG A 223 -7.88 28.05 4.75
CA ARG A 223 -8.13 27.89 6.18
C ARG A 223 -9.44 27.19 6.43
N VAL A 224 -9.45 26.20 7.32
CA VAL A 224 -10.65 25.48 7.77
C VAL A 224 -10.93 25.89 9.21
N ALA A 225 -12.09 26.49 9.44
CA ALA A 225 -12.55 26.83 10.79
C ALA A 225 -13.11 25.57 11.48
N THR A 226 -12.84 25.43 12.78
CA THR A 226 -13.28 24.29 13.59
C THR A 226 -13.69 24.74 14.98
N ASN A 227 -14.58 23.98 15.65
CA ASN A 227 -14.96 24.21 17.04
C ASN A 227 -13.92 23.66 18.05
N GLN A 228 -12.87 23.02 17.59
CA GLN A 228 -11.79 22.52 18.47
C GLN A 228 -11.01 23.70 19.05
N GLU A 229 -10.99 23.84 20.37
CA GLU A 229 -10.28 24.93 21.07
C GLU A 229 -9.05 24.46 21.84
N GLY A 230 -8.88 23.19 22.04
CA GLY A 230 -7.74 22.60 22.72
C GLY A 230 -7.35 21.23 22.17
N GLY A 231 -6.22 20.72 22.60
CA GLY A 231 -5.74 19.41 22.24
C GLY A 231 -4.82 19.40 21.01
N MET A 232 -4.69 18.24 20.39
CA MET A 232 -3.85 18.05 19.21
C MET A 232 -4.31 18.93 18.05
N MET A 233 -3.39 19.32 17.18
CA MET A 233 -3.62 20.14 15.99
C MET A 233 -4.01 21.59 16.25
N ARG A 234 -3.90 22.06 17.48
CA ARG A 234 -4.15 23.48 17.82
C ARG A 234 -2.84 24.22 18.04
N TYR A 235 -2.61 25.27 17.25
CA TYR A 235 -1.46 26.14 17.38
C TYR A 235 -1.79 27.62 17.18
N GLU A 236 -2.96 27.93 16.61
CA GLU A 236 -3.44 29.30 16.39
C GLU A 236 -4.75 29.56 17.12
N SER A 237 -4.94 30.81 17.51
CA SER A 237 -6.24 31.34 17.90
C SER A 237 -7.05 31.67 16.65
N GLU A 238 -8.19 31.02 16.47
CA GLU A 238 -9.09 31.28 15.34
C GLU A 238 -10.03 32.46 15.53
N SER A 239 -9.89 33.23 16.59
CA SER A 239 -10.69 34.41 16.83
C SER A 239 -10.71 35.42 15.66
N SER A 240 -9.71 35.33 14.78
CA SER A 240 -9.60 36.17 13.57
C SER A 240 -10.30 35.56 12.34
N VAL A 241 -10.78 34.33 12.39
CA VAL A 241 -11.44 33.67 11.25
C VAL A 241 -12.93 33.88 11.30
N GLY A 242 -13.38 34.89 10.57
CA GLY A 242 -14.78 35.20 10.33
C GLY A 242 -15.58 35.47 11.61
N ASN A 243 -15.93 36.66 11.92
CA ASN A 243 -16.90 37.19 12.91
C ASN A 243 -17.43 36.18 13.96
N ARG A 244 -16.57 35.30 14.47
CA ARG A 244 -16.89 34.23 15.40
C ARG A 244 -16.88 34.76 16.83
N ASN A 245 -17.90 34.41 17.58
CA ASN A 245 -17.87 34.59 19.03
C ASN A 245 -16.89 33.57 19.63
N PRO A 246 -15.71 33.98 20.20
CA PRO A 246 -14.72 33.07 20.71
C PRO A 246 -15.16 32.27 21.93
N HIS A 247 -16.27 32.65 22.56
CA HIS A 247 -16.82 31.94 23.72
C HIS A 247 -17.75 30.78 23.32
N ILE A 248 -18.04 30.62 22.00
CA ILE A 248 -18.94 29.59 21.49
C ILE A 248 -18.17 28.65 20.59
N ASN A 249 -17.87 27.44 21.09
CA ASN A 249 -17.22 26.37 20.38
C ASN A 249 -18.08 25.10 20.24
N TYR A 250 -19.38 25.31 20.16
CA TYR A 250 -20.39 24.25 20.05
C TYR A 250 -21.52 24.68 19.11
N GLU A 251 -22.20 23.68 18.56
CA GLU A 251 -23.40 23.85 17.73
C GLU A 251 -24.46 22.82 18.18
N PRO A 252 -25.77 23.18 18.18
CA PRO A 252 -26.34 24.48 17.81
C PRO A 252 -26.17 25.54 18.90
N SER A 253 -26.12 26.82 18.49
CA SER A 253 -26.04 27.96 19.39
C SER A 253 -26.85 29.14 18.85
N ILE A 254 -27.61 29.80 19.75
CA ILE A 254 -28.33 31.06 19.47
C ILE A 254 -27.43 32.28 19.69
N LEU A 255 -26.27 32.11 20.33
CA LEU A 255 -25.32 33.17 20.67
C LEU A 255 -24.27 33.42 19.57
N GLY A 256 -24.38 32.73 18.46
CA GLY A 256 -23.38 32.74 17.39
C GLY A 256 -22.44 31.52 17.46
N GLY A 257 -21.33 31.59 16.78
CA GLY A 257 -20.36 30.48 16.62
C GLY A 257 -20.31 29.99 15.19
N LEU A 258 -19.52 28.93 14.95
CA LEU A 258 -19.48 28.27 13.66
C LEU A 258 -20.77 27.52 13.40
N LYS A 259 -21.12 27.39 12.13
CA LYS A 259 -22.18 26.50 11.66
C LYS A 259 -21.53 25.43 10.78
N GLU A 260 -22.10 24.24 10.81
CA GLU A 260 -21.70 23.17 9.93
C GLU A 260 -21.73 23.62 8.47
N ALA A 261 -20.69 23.33 7.73
CA ALA A 261 -20.63 23.59 6.31
C ALA A 261 -21.71 22.74 5.60
N LYS A 262 -22.36 23.31 4.60
CA LYS A 262 -23.24 22.53 3.72
C LYS A 262 -22.40 21.48 3.01
N GLN A 263 -22.80 20.23 3.15
CA GLN A 263 -22.18 19.15 2.38
C GLN A 263 -22.45 19.36 0.88
N LEU A 264 -21.41 19.18 0.07
CA LEU A 264 -21.53 19.13 -1.37
C LEU A 264 -21.88 17.67 -1.76
N GLY A 265 -23.12 17.48 -2.21
CA GLY A 265 -23.66 16.19 -2.57
C GLY A 265 -24.50 15.53 -1.47
N LYS A 266 -25.13 14.44 -1.82
CA LYS A 266 -25.90 13.63 -0.87
C LYS A 266 -24.96 12.59 -0.23
N GLU A 267 -25.12 12.39 1.08
CA GLU A 267 -24.49 11.26 1.72
C GLU A 267 -24.90 9.95 1.04
N HIS A 268 -23.92 9.08 0.81
CA HIS A 268 -24.19 7.72 0.40
C HIS A 268 -24.94 7.03 1.55
N GLN A 269 -26.17 6.61 1.27
CA GLN A 269 -27.00 5.89 2.23
C GLN A 269 -27.14 4.43 1.75
N PRO A 270 -26.22 3.53 2.12
CA PRO A 270 -26.34 2.14 1.74
C PRO A 270 -27.56 1.52 2.41
N TYR A 271 -28.40 0.85 1.63
CA TYR A 271 -29.46 0.02 2.20
C TYR A 271 -28.82 -1.25 2.78
N VAL A 272 -29.07 -1.51 4.07
CA VAL A 272 -28.60 -2.72 4.76
C VAL A 272 -29.76 -3.41 5.42
N GLU A 273 -29.99 -4.67 5.07
CA GLU A 273 -30.98 -5.54 5.71
C GLU A 273 -30.32 -6.89 6.02
N GLY A 274 -30.39 -7.34 7.25
CA GLY A 274 -29.85 -8.65 7.66
C GLY A 274 -29.32 -8.69 9.08
N HIS A 275 -28.72 -9.83 9.42
CA HIS A 275 -28.04 -10.01 10.70
C HIS A 275 -26.56 -9.69 10.55
N LEU A 276 -26.00 -8.94 11.50
CA LEU A 276 -24.54 -8.79 11.61
C LEU A 276 -23.97 -10.11 12.14
N VAL A 277 -23.33 -10.86 11.28
CA VAL A 277 -22.66 -12.11 11.62
C VAL A 277 -21.17 -12.01 11.34
N ARG A 278 -20.38 -12.73 12.11
CA ARG A 278 -18.96 -12.87 11.83
C ARG A 278 -18.77 -14.09 10.94
N GLU A 279 -18.60 -13.85 9.67
CA GLU A 279 -18.36 -14.89 8.68
C GLU A 279 -16.93 -14.80 8.12
N SER A 280 -16.44 -15.93 7.61
CA SER A 280 -15.27 -15.92 6.74
C SER A 280 -15.65 -15.26 5.41
N ILE A 281 -14.80 -14.38 4.91
CA ILE A 281 -14.97 -13.81 3.56
C ILE A 281 -14.63 -14.93 2.57
N ASP A 282 -15.53 -15.19 1.63
CA ASP A 282 -15.25 -16.07 0.49
C ASP A 282 -14.06 -15.48 -0.27
N ARG A 283 -13.17 -16.36 -0.70
CA ARG A 283 -11.95 -15.93 -1.37
C ARG A 283 -12.15 -16.03 -2.88
N ASP A 284 -11.84 -14.94 -3.54
CA ASP A 284 -11.69 -14.90 -4.99
C ASP A 284 -10.51 -15.80 -5.44
N ASP A 285 -10.47 -16.13 -6.73
CA ASP A 285 -9.27 -16.75 -7.29
C ASP A 285 -8.09 -15.77 -7.25
N ASN A 286 -7.24 -15.97 -6.26
CA ASN A 286 -6.07 -15.13 -6.01
C ASN A 286 -4.86 -15.45 -6.91
N THR A 287 -4.94 -16.51 -7.71
CA THR A 287 -3.85 -16.94 -8.61
C THR A 287 -4.04 -16.47 -10.04
N LYS A 288 -5.30 -16.27 -10.46
CA LYS A 288 -5.67 -15.90 -11.84
C LYS A 288 -4.96 -14.65 -12.34
N GLN A 289 -5.05 -13.54 -11.61
CA GLN A 289 -4.42 -12.28 -12.04
C GLN A 289 -2.89 -12.31 -11.90
N ALA A 290 -2.33 -13.00 -10.91
CA ALA A 290 -0.89 -13.26 -10.83
C ALA A 290 -0.38 -13.99 -12.08
N GLY A 291 -1.09 -15.03 -12.52
CA GLY A 291 -0.78 -15.76 -13.75
C GLY A 291 -0.93 -14.90 -15.00
N GLN A 292 -1.95 -14.04 -15.08
CA GLN A 292 -2.13 -13.09 -16.20
C GLN A 292 -0.95 -12.13 -16.29
N THR A 293 -0.57 -11.50 -15.18
CA THR A 293 0.59 -10.61 -15.10
C THR A 293 1.88 -11.31 -15.54
N TYR A 294 2.09 -12.55 -15.08
CA TYR A 294 3.27 -13.33 -15.51
C TYR A 294 3.28 -13.58 -17.02
N ARG A 295 2.15 -13.86 -17.65
CA ARG A 295 2.07 -14.08 -19.11
C ARG A 295 2.39 -12.81 -19.90
N GLU A 296 2.01 -11.64 -19.38
CA GLU A 296 2.25 -10.33 -19.98
C GLU A 296 3.71 -9.87 -19.90
N PHE A 297 4.49 -10.41 -18.99
CA PHE A 297 5.92 -10.10 -18.88
C PHE A 297 6.68 -10.55 -20.12
N GLU A 298 7.73 -9.81 -20.46
CA GLU A 298 8.71 -10.22 -21.45
C GLU A 298 9.54 -11.42 -20.96
N ASP A 299 10.20 -12.14 -21.85
CA ASP A 299 10.93 -13.36 -21.46
C ASP A 299 12.04 -13.10 -20.44
N TRP A 300 12.77 -11.99 -20.59
CA TRP A 300 13.80 -11.61 -19.63
C TRP A 300 13.23 -11.24 -18.24
N GLU A 301 12.05 -10.64 -18.19
CA GLU A 301 11.35 -10.32 -16.94
C GLU A 301 10.87 -11.58 -16.22
N LYS A 302 10.39 -12.57 -17.00
CA LYS A 302 10.03 -13.89 -16.49
C LYS A 302 11.25 -14.62 -15.91
N ASP A 303 12.39 -14.53 -16.60
CA ASP A 303 13.64 -15.15 -16.15
C ASP A 303 14.13 -14.50 -14.84
N GLU A 304 14.13 -13.18 -14.75
CA GLU A 304 14.51 -12.45 -13.55
C GLU A 304 13.57 -12.73 -12.38
N LEU A 305 12.24 -12.79 -12.60
CA LEU A 305 11.29 -13.18 -11.56
C LEU A 305 11.65 -14.56 -10.97
N ILE A 306 11.89 -15.55 -11.82
CA ILE A 306 12.25 -16.90 -11.35
C ILE A 306 13.58 -16.89 -10.61
N ASN A 307 14.61 -16.21 -11.16
CA ASN A 307 15.92 -16.11 -10.53
C ASN A 307 15.84 -15.46 -9.14
N ASN A 308 15.10 -14.36 -9.01
CA ASN A 308 14.93 -13.63 -7.77
C ASN A 308 14.19 -14.46 -6.72
N LEU A 309 13.11 -15.15 -7.12
CA LEU A 309 12.38 -16.07 -6.23
C LEU A 309 13.27 -17.24 -5.79
N VAL A 310 13.98 -17.88 -6.71
CA VAL A 310 14.88 -19.01 -6.39
C VAL A 310 15.98 -18.58 -5.43
N ASN A 311 16.57 -17.39 -5.63
CA ASN A 311 17.63 -16.89 -4.76
C ASN A 311 17.20 -16.82 -3.29
N ASP A 312 15.97 -16.45 -3.01
CA ASP A 312 15.49 -16.32 -1.64
C ASP A 312 14.79 -17.59 -1.12
N LEU A 313 13.96 -18.24 -1.95
CA LEU A 313 13.26 -19.47 -1.56
C LEU A 313 14.19 -20.64 -1.33
N SER A 314 15.35 -20.73 -2.03
CA SER A 314 16.32 -21.79 -1.80
C SER A 314 16.86 -21.84 -0.37
N LYS A 315 16.73 -20.75 0.37
CA LYS A 315 17.16 -20.61 1.77
C LYS A 315 16.07 -20.99 2.77
N CYS A 316 14.83 -21.21 2.30
CA CYS A 316 13.65 -21.46 3.12
C CYS A 316 13.42 -22.98 3.35
N ASP A 317 12.59 -23.30 4.34
CA ASP A 317 12.13 -24.67 4.60
C ASP A 317 11.46 -25.26 3.34
N ARG A 318 11.72 -26.56 3.10
CA ARG A 318 11.22 -27.24 1.91
C ARG A 318 9.69 -27.24 1.81
N ARG A 319 8.98 -27.26 2.92
CA ARG A 319 7.52 -27.20 2.94
C ARG A 319 6.99 -25.88 2.37
N ILE A 320 7.69 -24.79 2.65
CA ILE A 320 7.37 -23.46 2.10
C ILE A 320 7.64 -23.47 0.59
N GLN A 321 8.79 -23.98 0.17
CA GLN A 321 9.14 -24.11 -1.25
C GLN A 321 8.07 -24.90 -2.02
N GLU A 322 7.69 -26.08 -1.52
CA GLU A 322 6.68 -26.94 -2.13
C GLU A 322 5.31 -26.25 -2.22
N LYS A 323 4.94 -25.47 -1.21
CA LYS A 323 3.68 -24.74 -1.22
C LYS A 323 3.69 -23.58 -2.20
N MET A 324 4.76 -22.80 -2.26
CA MET A 324 4.92 -21.73 -3.25
C MET A 324 4.88 -22.27 -4.69
N VAL A 325 5.56 -23.36 -4.97
CA VAL A 325 5.58 -24.01 -6.28
C VAL A 325 4.20 -24.54 -6.71
N SER A 326 3.36 -24.95 -5.76
CA SER A 326 2.06 -25.56 -6.07
C SER A 326 0.96 -24.56 -6.44
N LEU A 327 1.16 -23.28 -6.18
CA LEU A 327 0.12 -22.25 -6.23
C LEU A 327 0.22 -21.35 -7.46
N GLU A 328 1.37 -21.33 -8.16
CA GLU A 328 1.65 -20.35 -9.20
C GLU A 328 1.73 -20.97 -10.60
N GLU A 329 1.30 -20.21 -11.61
CA GLU A 329 1.38 -20.62 -13.01
C GLU A 329 2.84 -20.90 -13.44
N TYR A 330 3.78 -20.16 -12.91
CA TYR A 330 5.22 -20.34 -13.12
C TYR A 330 5.86 -21.38 -12.18
N GLY A 331 5.06 -22.10 -11.38
CA GLY A 331 5.51 -23.08 -10.39
C GLY A 331 6.43 -24.16 -10.94
N ARG A 332 6.22 -24.60 -12.19
CA ARG A 332 7.12 -25.58 -12.83
C ARG A 332 8.53 -25.01 -13.00
N ARG A 333 8.67 -23.80 -13.52
CA ARG A 333 9.96 -23.13 -13.70
C ARG A 333 10.64 -22.84 -12.35
N LEU A 334 9.84 -22.44 -11.36
CA LEU A 334 10.34 -22.21 -10.00
C LEU A 334 10.87 -23.50 -9.37
N ARG A 335 10.19 -24.64 -9.56
CA ARG A 335 10.64 -25.95 -9.10
C ARG A 335 11.97 -26.35 -9.74
N GLU A 336 12.08 -26.26 -11.06
CA GLU A 336 13.30 -26.56 -11.80
C GLU A 336 14.50 -25.72 -11.29
N GLY A 337 14.26 -24.42 -11.02
CA GLY A 337 15.28 -23.53 -10.45
C GLY A 337 15.69 -23.91 -9.03
N LEU A 338 14.75 -24.27 -8.15
CA LEU A 338 15.02 -24.72 -6.79
C LEU A 338 15.79 -26.05 -6.76
N GLU A 339 15.46 -27.00 -7.62
CA GLU A 339 16.17 -28.27 -7.76
C GLU A 339 17.61 -28.06 -8.21
N LYS A 340 17.84 -27.14 -9.15
CA LYS A 340 19.19 -26.77 -9.60
C LYS A 340 19.98 -26.10 -8.47
N ALA A 341 19.39 -25.15 -7.75
CA ALA A 341 20.04 -24.50 -6.61
C ALA A 341 20.42 -25.49 -5.50
N ALA A 342 19.57 -26.50 -5.23
CA ALA A 342 19.85 -27.55 -4.28
C ALA A 342 21.06 -28.43 -4.71
N GLN A 343 21.20 -28.73 -6.00
CA GLN A 343 22.34 -29.50 -6.55
C GLN A 343 23.65 -28.70 -6.48
N GLU A 344 23.58 -27.37 -6.67
CA GLU A 344 24.75 -26.48 -6.60
C GLU A 344 25.19 -26.16 -5.16
N GLY A 345 24.52 -26.72 -4.14
CA GLY A 345 24.89 -26.55 -2.73
C GLY A 345 24.55 -25.19 -2.14
N SER A 346 23.72 -24.41 -2.83
CA SER A 346 23.24 -23.07 -2.37
C SER A 346 22.27 -23.13 -1.19
N SER A 347 21.85 -24.32 -0.75
CA SER A 347 20.93 -24.46 0.37
C SER A 347 21.61 -24.16 1.70
N ARG A 348 21.44 -22.97 2.25
CA ARG A 348 21.71 -22.71 3.67
C ARG A 348 20.72 -23.52 4.51
N LYS A 349 21.21 -24.15 5.58
CA LYS A 349 20.29 -24.76 6.57
C LYS A 349 19.40 -23.67 7.14
N PRO A 350 18.06 -23.88 7.24
CA PRO A 350 17.14 -22.91 7.85
C PRO A 350 17.63 -22.49 9.22
N LEU A 351 17.59 -21.20 9.50
CA LEU A 351 17.84 -20.65 10.84
C LEU A 351 16.69 -21.10 11.76
N GLY A 352 16.94 -22.07 12.60
CA GLY A 352 15.95 -22.51 13.59
C GLY A 352 15.40 -23.95 13.45
N ALA A 353 15.81 -24.71 12.45
CA ALA A 353 15.37 -26.11 12.28
C ALA A 353 16.04 -27.08 13.28
N LYS A 354 16.08 -26.72 14.56
CA LYS A 354 16.26 -27.67 15.64
C LYS A 354 14.88 -27.97 16.24
N ASP A 355 14.36 -29.12 15.89
CA ASP A 355 13.24 -29.77 16.58
C ASP A 355 11.85 -29.08 16.51
N ALA A 356 11.47 -28.49 15.39
CA ALA A 356 10.11 -27.97 15.18
C ALA A 356 9.00 -29.07 15.32
N ASP A 357 9.36 -30.33 15.14
CA ASP A 357 8.39 -31.44 15.25
C ASP A 357 8.04 -31.84 16.71
N LYS A 358 8.74 -31.29 17.71
CA LYS A 358 8.50 -31.62 19.13
C LYS A 358 7.89 -30.46 19.96
N ALA A 359 7.86 -29.27 19.44
CA ALA A 359 7.47 -28.08 20.21
C ALA A 359 5.96 -27.95 20.54
N PRO A 360 4.98 -28.34 19.70
CA PRO A 360 3.58 -28.05 19.98
C PRO A 360 3.00 -28.80 21.15
N GLU A 361 3.33 -30.10 21.34
CA GLU A 361 2.72 -30.90 22.41
C GLU A 361 3.30 -30.61 23.80
N GLU A 362 4.58 -30.36 23.91
CA GLU A 362 5.19 -30.03 25.21
C GLU A 362 4.88 -28.59 25.67
N ALA A 363 4.78 -27.63 24.76
CA ALA A 363 4.37 -26.28 25.08
C ALA A 363 2.91 -26.21 25.55
N ILE A 364 2.03 -26.98 24.92
CA ILE A 364 0.62 -27.08 25.32
C ILE A 364 0.49 -27.82 26.66
N LYS A 365 1.29 -28.84 26.94
CA LYS A 365 1.31 -29.53 28.24
C LYS A 365 1.87 -28.65 29.36
N LYS A 366 2.82 -27.77 29.06
CA LYS A 366 3.39 -26.80 30.03
C LYS A 366 2.40 -25.68 30.35
N ALA A 367 1.74 -25.11 29.31
CA ALA A 367 0.73 -24.07 29.50
C ALA A 367 -0.49 -24.57 30.32
N LYS A 368 -0.91 -25.83 30.17
CA LYS A 368 -1.99 -26.44 30.96
C LYS A 368 -1.61 -26.76 32.41
N LYS A 369 -0.31 -26.75 32.76
CA LYS A 369 0.16 -26.98 34.14
C LYS A 369 0.44 -25.71 34.91
N SER A 370 0.40 -24.53 34.27
CA SER A 370 0.75 -23.24 34.88
C SER A 370 -0.44 -22.30 35.09
N ASP A 371 -1.67 -22.81 35.00
CA ASP A 371 -2.87 -21.99 35.25
C ASP A 371 -3.42 -22.32 36.65
N PRO A 372 -3.23 -21.44 37.62
CA PRO A 372 -3.82 -21.56 38.94
C PRO A 372 -5.01 -20.60 39.17
N TYR A 373 -5.66 -20.09 38.13
CA TYR A 373 -6.90 -19.34 38.25
C TYR A 373 -7.93 -19.74 37.19
#